data_b2b91e7f265ebbcd4238b82218a14899
#
_entry.id   b2b91e7f265ebbcd4238b82218a14899
#
_cell.length_a   1.000
_cell.length_b   1.000
_cell.length_c   1.000
_cell.angle_alpha   90.00
_cell.angle_beta   90.00
_cell.angle_gamma   90.00
#
_symmetry.space_group_name_H-M   'P 1'
#
loop_
_entity.id
_entity.type
_entity.pdbx_description
1 polymer ?
#
loop_
_entity_poly.entity_id
_entity_poly.type
_entity_poly.pdbx_seq_one_letter_code
_entity_poly.pdbx_strand_id
1 'polypeptide(L)'
;MSSEKEILMPWPVKVVWWWYLTLACASCVPLVFCLVKGDPFGRGELFQLLAGTASLVAYFSGLALAVRRGRRGWATVPYGMVGLLLIMIGWEVVLRYGLTLKNGLFLFATAALTVFPIALLHVPSSKAWFQRGPRPKRLGVGWLFGVFVVGLLLSFIEFAPPEARIIAANTSAMARRGLNLFCVLTENEIARQSGGPWVDPTTCSDSVEFIEKLLAQYKPDEKTEWVRKESRRWSVAVNVPESATNFPVFVSANIDPSQFPRAWDGVTDADRKFELVQLPGADELRIGKKAVVIVRKDGAASVCKAKYCTLKHVFNCPYELGEDTYFLTPAGKVWPK
;
A
#
# COMPACT_ATOMS: atom_id res chain seq x y z
N MET A 1 -12.09 54.75 33.67
CA MET A 1 -12.25 53.30 33.38
C MET A 1 -13.14 53.19 32.13
N SER A 2 -12.55 53.09 30.94
CA SER A 2 -13.29 52.85 29.70
C SER A 2 -13.64 51.35 29.66
N SER A 3 -14.95 51.05 29.64
CA SER A 3 -15.43 49.69 29.42
C SER A 3 -14.89 49.23 28.06
N GLU A 4 -13.91 48.33 28.06
CA GLU A 4 -13.56 47.56 26.85
C GLU A 4 -14.82 46.84 26.41
N LYS A 5 -15.53 47.42 25.42
CA LYS A 5 -16.61 46.69 24.71
C LYS A 5 -15.97 45.43 24.15
N GLU A 6 -16.29 44.27 24.70
CA GLU A 6 -15.96 43.00 24.15
C GLU A 6 -16.41 42.96 22.68
N ILE A 7 -15.48 43.06 21.77
CA ILE A 7 -15.78 42.99 20.34
C ILE A 7 -16.22 41.57 20.06
N LEU A 8 -17.51 41.35 19.98
CA LEU A 8 -18.12 40.06 19.68
C LEU A 8 -17.62 39.55 18.30
N MET A 9 -17.09 38.35 18.29
CA MET A 9 -16.66 37.69 17.08
C MET A 9 -17.82 37.55 16.09
N PRO A 10 -17.73 38.09 14.84
CA PRO A 10 -18.83 38.03 13.87
C PRO A 10 -19.07 36.56 13.44
N TRP A 11 -20.29 36.25 13.04
CA TRP A 11 -20.73 34.89 12.76
C TRP A 11 -19.83 34.16 11.70
N PRO A 12 -19.37 34.78 10.60
CA PRO A 12 -18.51 34.06 9.65
C PRO A 12 -17.19 33.60 10.26
N VAL A 13 -16.62 34.42 11.17
CA VAL A 13 -15.40 34.10 11.88
C VAL A 13 -15.64 32.98 12.90
N LYS A 14 -16.80 33.00 13.59
CA LYS A 14 -17.23 31.91 14.50
C LYS A 14 -17.36 30.59 13.75
N VAL A 15 -17.99 30.60 12.57
CA VAL A 15 -18.15 29.40 11.73
C VAL A 15 -16.81 28.82 11.36
N VAL A 16 -15.84 29.63 10.90
CA VAL A 16 -14.51 29.14 10.55
C VAL A 16 -13.75 28.64 11.77
N TRP A 17 -13.89 29.31 12.91
CA TRP A 17 -13.29 28.86 14.16
C TRP A 17 -13.81 27.48 14.59
N TRP A 18 -15.12 27.28 14.59
CA TRP A 18 -15.74 25.98 14.86
C TRP A 18 -15.36 24.92 13.82
N TRP A 19 -15.28 25.32 12.56
CA TRP A 19 -14.82 24.45 11.48
C TRP A 19 -13.44 23.86 11.77
N TYR A 20 -12.47 24.68 12.13
CA TYR A 20 -11.14 24.21 12.45
C TYR A 20 -11.10 23.34 13.72
N LEU A 21 -11.90 23.65 14.73
CA LEU A 21 -12.02 22.80 15.91
C LEU A 21 -12.63 21.44 15.57
N THR A 22 -13.64 21.41 14.73
CA THR A 22 -14.27 20.14 14.24
C THR A 22 -13.24 19.30 13.49
N LEU A 23 -12.43 19.91 12.62
CA LEU A 23 -11.36 19.20 11.91
C LEU A 23 -10.29 18.67 12.87
N ALA A 24 -9.93 19.44 13.92
CA ALA A 24 -9.02 18.96 14.94
C ALA A 24 -9.56 17.71 15.67
N CYS A 25 -10.82 17.73 16.07
CA CYS A 25 -11.49 16.57 16.69
C CYS A 25 -11.60 15.39 15.71
N ALA A 26 -12.00 15.64 14.46
CA ALA A 26 -12.14 14.63 13.43
C ALA A 26 -10.80 13.94 13.11
N SER A 27 -9.68 14.65 13.26
CA SER A 27 -8.33 14.08 13.08
C SER A 27 -8.01 12.97 14.09
N CYS A 28 -8.72 12.89 15.21
CA CYS A 28 -8.55 11.82 16.19
C CYS A 28 -9.34 10.54 15.83
N VAL A 29 -10.33 10.62 14.95
CA VAL A 29 -11.24 9.50 14.63
C VAL A 29 -10.48 8.28 14.11
N PRO A 30 -9.51 8.38 13.17
CA PRO A 30 -8.76 7.20 12.71
C PRO A 30 -8.03 6.50 13.85
N LEU A 31 -7.41 7.25 14.76
CA LEU A 31 -6.70 6.71 15.91
C LEU A 31 -7.66 5.96 16.84
N VAL A 32 -8.78 6.57 17.19
CA VAL A 32 -9.80 5.96 18.05
C VAL A 32 -10.37 4.70 17.39
N PHE A 33 -10.70 4.76 16.11
CA PHE A 33 -11.22 3.62 15.36
C PHE A 33 -10.24 2.44 15.37
N CYS A 34 -8.97 2.70 15.11
CA CYS A 34 -7.94 1.69 15.12
C CYS A 34 -7.74 1.06 16.52
N LEU A 35 -7.76 1.87 17.58
CA LEU A 35 -7.66 1.39 18.96
C LEU A 35 -8.87 0.53 19.37
N VAL A 36 -10.09 0.94 18.98
CA VAL A 36 -11.33 0.21 19.29
C VAL A 36 -11.40 -1.12 18.53
N LYS A 37 -10.95 -1.15 17.29
CA LYS A 37 -10.94 -2.36 16.47
C LYS A 37 -9.93 -3.40 16.94
N GLY A 38 -8.95 -3.00 17.77
CA GLY A 38 -7.92 -3.88 18.29
C GLY A 38 -6.97 -4.38 17.21
N ASP A 39 -6.76 -3.58 16.15
CA ASP A 39 -5.81 -3.93 15.10
C ASP A 39 -4.41 -4.09 15.69
N PRO A 40 -3.71 -5.20 15.45
CA PRO A 40 -2.38 -5.44 15.99
C PRO A 40 -1.36 -4.57 15.25
N PHE A 41 -1.16 -3.34 15.74
CA PHE A 41 -0.13 -2.47 15.21
C PHE A 41 1.27 -2.93 15.60
N GLY A 42 2.20 -2.89 14.65
CA GLY A 42 3.60 -2.84 14.98
C GLY A 42 3.91 -1.55 15.76
N ARG A 43 4.93 -1.59 16.66
CA ARG A 43 5.31 -0.40 17.45
C ARG A 43 5.58 0.85 16.57
N GLY A 44 6.12 0.66 15.37
CA GLY A 44 6.38 1.73 14.42
C GLY A 44 5.10 2.29 13.80
N GLU A 45 4.14 1.45 13.44
CA GLU A 45 2.86 1.86 12.86
C GLU A 45 2.02 2.69 13.86
N LEU A 46 1.99 2.25 15.13
CA LEU A 46 1.32 3.00 16.20
C LEU A 46 1.98 4.37 16.42
N PHE A 47 3.31 4.43 16.41
CA PHE A 47 4.04 5.68 16.55
C PHE A 47 3.72 6.65 15.40
N GLN A 48 3.73 6.17 14.15
CA GLN A 48 3.41 6.97 12.96
C GLN A 48 1.97 7.49 13.02
N LEU A 49 1.01 6.64 13.42
CA LEU A 49 -0.38 7.03 13.59
C LEU A 49 -0.55 8.10 14.67
N LEU A 50 0.11 7.94 15.82
CA LEU A 50 0.12 8.93 16.92
C LEU A 50 0.76 10.24 16.48
N ALA A 51 1.93 10.21 15.84
CA ALA A 51 2.63 11.39 15.36
C ALA A 51 1.82 12.15 14.30
N GLY A 52 1.22 11.42 13.34
CA GLY A 52 0.35 11.98 12.31
C GLY A 52 -0.91 12.62 12.90
N THR A 53 -1.59 11.93 13.82
CA THR A 53 -2.76 12.46 14.52
C THR A 53 -2.42 13.71 15.32
N ALA A 54 -1.35 13.68 16.12
CA ALA A 54 -0.90 14.83 16.91
C ALA A 54 -0.56 16.03 16.00
N SER A 55 0.06 15.80 14.85
CA SER A 55 0.35 16.84 13.86
C SER A 55 -0.91 17.51 13.34
N LEU A 56 -1.91 16.74 12.93
CA LEU A 56 -3.17 17.28 12.40
C LEU A 56 -3.95 18.05 13.47
N VAL A 57 -4.00 17.51 14.70
CA VAL A 57 -4.62 18.20 15.84
C VAL A 57 -3.91 19.53 16.12
N ALA A 58 -2.59 19.55 16.16
CA ALA A 58 -1.81 20.77 16.38
C ALA A 58 -2.03 21.79 15.24
N TYR A 59 -2.08 21.32 13.99
CA TYR A 59 -2.32 22.15 12.82
C TYR A 59 -3.69 22.85 12.89
N PHE A 60 -4.78 22.10 13.03
CA PHE A 60 -6.13 22.66 13.05
C PHE A 60 -6.39 23.48 14.31
N SER A 61 -5.85 23.08 15.46
CA SER A 61 -5.89 23.90 16.69
C SER A 61 -5.14 25.21 16.53
N GLY A 62 -3.99 25.19 15.83
CA GLY A 62 -3.23 26.38 15.47
C GLY A 62 -4.01 27.34 14.59
N LEU A 63 -4.72 26.82 13.58
CA LEU A 63 -5.62 27.62 12.73
C LEU A 63 -6.78 28.23 13.53
N ALA A 64 -7.44 27.45 14.38
CA ALA A 64 -8.51 27.92 15.25
C ALA A 64 -8.04 29.04 16.19
N LEU A 65 -6.86 28.85 16.78
CA LEU A 65 -6.24 29.85 17.63
C LEU A 65 -5.86 31.12 16.86
N ALA A 66 -5.34 30.99 15.63
CA ALA A 66 -5.04 32.12 14.75
C ALA A 66 -6.28 32.93 14.43
N VAL A 67 -7.41 32.26 14.12
CA VAL A 67 -8.72 32.90 13.93
C VAL A 67 -9.13 33.66 15.21
N ARG A 68 -9.15 32.98 16.35
CA ARG A 68 -9.57 33.58 17.64
C ARG A 68 -8.71 34.81 18.05
N ARG A 69 -7.42 34.78 17.67
CA ARG A 69 -6.48 35.87 17.96
C ARG A 69 -6.42 36.93 16.87
N GLY A 70 -7.32 36.94 15.92
CA GLY A 70 -7.37 37.95 14.87
C GLY A 70 -6.20 37.91 13.88
N ARG A 71 -5.48 36.79 13.75
CA ARG A 71 -4.34 36.65 12.85
C ARG A 71 -4.76 35.99 11.53
N ARG A 72 -5.44 36.75 10.66
CA ARG A 72 -6.00 36.27 9.40
C ARG A 72 -4.97 35.52 8.52
N GLY A 73 -3.78 36.10 8.29
CA GLY A 73 -2.75 35.48 7.45
C GLY A 73 -2.34 34.10 7.94
N TRP A 74 -2.17 33.92 9.26
CA TRP A 74 -1.86 32.62 9.86
C TRP A 74 -3.02 31.61 9.81
N ALA A 75 -4.25 32.07 9.61
CA ALA A 75 -5.42 31.21 9.47
C ALA A 75 -5.68 30.82 8.01
N THR A 76 -5.36 31.69 7.05
CA THR A 76 -5.69 31.49 5.63
C THR A 76 -4.56 30.86 4.83
N VAL A 77 -3.32 31.34 5.00
CA VAL A 77 -2.19 30.91 4.16
C VAL A 77 -1.86 29.43 4.35
N PRO A 78 -1.59 28.94 5.57
CA PRO A 78 -1.30 27.51 5.76
C PRO A 78 -2.44 26.62 5.33
N TYR A 79 -3.68 27.00 5.63
CA TYR A 79 -4.85 26.22 5.22
C TYR A 79 -5.01 26.17 3.71
N GLY A 80 -4.83 27.29 3.03
CA GLY A 80 -4.85 27.36 1.56
C GLY A 80 -3.75 26.53 0.92
N MET A 81 -2.53 26.53 1.47
CA MET A 81 -1.42 25.71 0.97
C MET A 81 -1.73 24.21 1.07
N VAL A 82 -2.24 23.74 2.20
CA VAL A 82 -2.61 22.32 2.37
C VAL A 82 -3.78 21.97 1.45
N GLY A 83 -4.79 22.84 1.33
CA GLY A 83 -5.90 22.63 0.43
C GLY A 83 -5.47 22.57 -1.04
N LEU A 84 -4.57 23.44 -1.47
CA LEU A 84 -4.01 23.41 -2.82
C LEU A 84 -3.25 22.11 -3.09
N LEU A 85 -2.44 21.66 -2.14
CA LEU A 85 -1.74 20.38 -2.25
C LEU A 85 -2.71 19.20 -2.41
N LEU A 86 -3.78 19.16 -1.62
CA LEU A 86 -4.80 18.12 -1.73
C LEU A 86 -5.54 18.16 -3.07
N ILE A 87 -5.83 19.36 -3.60
CA ILE A 87 -6.42 19.54 -4.93
C ILE A 87 -5.46 19.02 -6.01
N MET A 88 -4.17 19.33 -5.92
CA MET A 88 -3.15 18.83 -6.86
C MET A 88 -3.05 17.29 -6.82
N ILE A 89 -3.06 16.68 -5.63
CA ILE A 89 -3.07 15.21 -5.48
C ILE A 89 -4.35 14.63 -6.10
N GLY A 90 -5.51 15.21 -5.81
CA GLY A 90 -6.79 14.78 -6.39
C GLY A 90 -6.80 14.89 -7.92
N TRP A 91 -6.21 15.95 -8.49
CA TRP A 91 -6.04 16.13 -9.92
C TRP A 91 -5.12 15.07 -10.54
N GLU A 92 -4.00 14.76 -9.89
CA GLU A 92 -3.10 13.68 -10.29
C GLU A 92 -3.83 12.32 -10.34
N VAL A 93 -4.68 12.04 -9.35
CA VAL A 93 -5.53 10.84 -9.33
C VAL A 93 -6.49 10.81 -10.53
N VAL A 94 -7.12 11.95 -10.85
CA VAL A 94 -7.99 12.07 -12.04
C VAL A 94 -7.22 11.83 -13.33
N LEU A 95 -6.00 12.36 -13.45
CA LEU A 95 -5.16 12.16 -14.64
C LEU A 95 -4.75 10.69 -14.82
N ARG A 96 -4.44 9.97 -13.72
CA ARG A 96 -3.99 8.57 -13.77
C ARG A 96 -5.13 7.57 -13.97
N TYR A 97 -6.26 7.79 -13.32
CA TYR A 97 -7.37 6.83 -13.23
C TYR A 97 -8.64 7.28 -13.95
N GLY A 98 -8.59 8.42 -14.63
CA GLY A 98 -9.72 9.00 -15.34
C GLY A 98 -10.72 9.74 -14.45
N LEU A 99 -11.59 10.53 -15.08
CA LEU A 99 -12.65 11.27 -14.42
C LEU A 99 -13.85 10.37 -14.17
N THR A 100 -13.83 9.66 -13.04
CA THR A 100 -15.01 8.95 -12.54
C THR A 100 -15.84 9.86 -11.66
N LEU A 101 -17.14 9.53 -11.46
CA LEU A 101 -18.02 10.27 -10.55
C LEU A 101 -17.40 10.38 -9.15
N LYS A 102 -16.81 9.30 -8.64
CA LYS A 102 -16.14 9.25 -7.33
C LYS A 102 -14.96 10.22 -7.24
N ASN A 103 -14.06 10.18 -8.24
CA ASN A 103 -12.86 11.05 -8.27
C ASN A 103 -13.25 12.52 -8.46
N GLY A 104 -14.26 12.80 -9.29
CA GLY A 104 -14.80 14.15 -9.50
C GLY A 104 -15.46 14.72 -8.24
N LEU A 105 -16.28 13.93 -7.54
CA LEU A 105 -16.89 14.33 -6.26
C LEU A 105 -15.81 14.59 -5.19
N PHE A 106 -14.79 13.75 -5.10
CA PHE A 106 -13.67 13.95 -4.17
C PHE A 106 -12.95 15.27 -4.44
N LEU A 107 -12.61 15.54 -5.68
CA LEU A 107 -11.92 16.78 -6.09
C LEU A 107 -12.77 18.01 -5.80
N PHE A 108 -14.07 17.97 -6.17
CA PHE A 108 -15.01 19.05 -5.91
C PHE A 108 -15.21 19.31 -4.40
N ALA A 109 -15.40 18.25 -3.61
CA ALA A 109 -15.54 18.37 -2.16
C ALA A 109 -14.27 18.97 -1.53
N THR A 110 -13.09 18.52 -1.92
CA THR A 110 -11.80 19.05 -1.42
C THR A 110 -11.66 20.54 -1.77
N ALA A 111 -11.98 20.93 -3.00
CA ALA A 111 -11.94 22.33 -3.43
C ALA A 111 -12.94 23.19 -2.63
N ALA A 112 -14.19 22.74 -2.49
CA ALA A 112 -15.23 23.44 -1.74
C ALA A 112 -14.84 23.59 -0.26
N LEU A 113 -14.38 22.51 0.39
CA LEU A 113 -13.94 22.54 1.78
C LEU A 113 -12.73 23.45 2.01
N THR A 114 -11.88 23.64 1.00
CA THR A 114 -10.73 24.55 1.08
C THR A 114 -11.14 26.00 0.87
N VAL A 115 -11.93 26.27 -0.16
CA VAL A 115 -12.29 27.64 -0.56
C VAL A 115 -13.29 28.27 0.41
N PHE A 116 -14.26 27.50 0.90
CA PHE A 116 -15.35 28.02 1.72
C PHE A 116 -14.88 28.75 3.00
N PRO A 117 -14.01 28.17 3.87
CA PRO A 117 -13.53 28.88 5.06
C PRO A 117 -12.70 30.11 4.70
N ILE A 118 -11.89 30.03 3.64
CA ILE A 118 -11.08 31.18 3.18
C ILE A 118 -12.01 32.30 2.74
N ALA A 119 -13.04 32.02 1.95
CA ALA A 119 -13.99 33.01 1.51
C ALA A 119 -14.69 33.70 2.69
N LEU A 120 -15.15 32.93 3.69
CA LEU A 120 -15.76 33.48 4.90
C LEU A 120 -14.84 34.44 5.70
N LEU A 121 -13.54 34.16 5.70
CA LEU A 121 -12.56 35.06 6.35
C LEU A 121 -12.30 36.34 5.52
N HIS A 122 -12.77 36.42 4.28
CA HIS A 122 -12.61 37.56 3.39
C HIS A 122 -13.83 38.46 3.29
N VAL A 123 -15.00 38.07 3.86
CA VAL A 123 -16.17 38.98 3.91
C VAL A 123 -15.88 40.25 4.72
N PRO A 124 -16.56 41.37 4.43
CA PRO A 124 -16.28 42.67 5.05
C PRO A 124 -16.33 42.64 6.60
N SER A 125 -17.30 41.94 7.18
CA SER A 125 -17.44 41.78 8.63
C SER A 125 -16.25 41.06 9.27
N SER A 126 -15.73 40.03 8.61
CA SER A 126 -14.52 39.31 9.04
C SER A 126 -13.27 40.21 8.92
N LYS A 127 -13.13 40.93 7.81
CA LYS A 127 -12.02 41.88 7.62
C LYS A 127 -11.99 42.96 8.72
N ALA A 128 -13.16 43.54 9.02
CA ALA A 128 -13.30 44.53 10.08
C ALA A 128 -12.88 43.99 11.45
N TRP A 129 -13.27 42.75 11.76
CA TRP A 129 -12.88 42.09 13.01
C TRP A 129 -11.38 41.85 13.10
N PHE A 130 -10.73 41.36 12.03
CA PHE A 130 -9.27 41.15 12.00
C PHE A 130 -8.47 42.46 12.10
N GLN A 131 -9.03 43.59 11.68
CA GLN A 131 -8.39 44.91 11.81
C GLN A 131 -8.48 45.47 13.21
N ARG A 132 -9.60 45.22 13.91
CA ARG A 132 -9.95 45.79 15.21
C ARG A 132 -9.79 44.83 16.40
N GLY A 133 -9.59 43.53 16.13
CA GLY A 133 -9.55 42.50 17.15
C GLY A 133 -8.34 42.60 18.09
N PRO A 134 -8.41 41.95 19.25
CA PRO A 134 -7.38 42.01 20.25
C PRO A 134 -6.04 41.51 19.68
N ARG A 135 -4.99 42.31 19.89
CA ARG A 135 -3.61 41.93 19.53
C ARG A 135 -2.96 41.28 20.76
N PRO A 136 -3.08 39.95 20.96
CA PRO A 136 -2.43 39.32 22.10
C PRO A 136 -0.92 39.37 21.94
N LYS A 137 -0.25 39.71 23.03
CA LYS A 137 1.19 39.59 23.16
C LYS A 137 1.60 38.13 23.01
N ARG A 138 2.52 37.87 22.09
CA ARG A 138 3.37 36.68 21.85
C ARG A 138 2.88 35.29 22.30
N LEU A 139 3.20 34.31 21.50
CA LEU A 139 3.21 32.84 21.67
C LEU A 139 1.90 32.07 21.45
N GLY A 140 2.06 30.91 20.86
CA GLY A 140 1.09 29.83 20.74
C GLY A 140 0.83 29.38 19.30
N VAL A 141 0.60 30.29 18.33
CA VAL A 141 0.31 29.88 16.95
C VAL A 141 1.56 29.30 16.28
N GLY A 142 2.70 29.98 16.40
CA GLY A 142 3.96 29.50 15.81
C GLY A 142 4.44 28.18 16.42
N TRP A 143 4.27 28.01 17.75
CA TRP A 143 4.57 26.74 18.41
C TRP A 143 3.72 25.58 17.89
N LEU A 144 2.40 25.78 17.71
CA LEU A 144 1.52 24.74 17.18
C LEU A 144 1.88 24.36 15.73
N PHE A 145 2.27 25.34 14.90
CA PHE A 145 2.80 25.03 13.57
C PHE A 145 4.16 24.31 13.63
N GLY A 146 5.01 24.64 14.59
CA GLY A 146 6.25 23.90 14.86
C GLY A 146 5.97 22.44 15.22
N VAL A 147 5.03 22.18 16.12
CA VAL A 147 4.59 20.81 16.47
C VAL A 147 4.02 20.09 15.26
N PHE A 148 3.23 20.78 14.42
CA PHE A 148 2.71 20.19 13.18
C PHE A 148 3.86 19.75 12.26
N VAL A 149 4.83 20.61 11.99
CA VAL A 149 5.97 20.27 11.10
C VAL A 149 6.79 19.12 11.66
N VAL A 150 7.16 19.19 12.95
CA VAL A 150 7.92 18.11 13.60
C VAL A 150 7.15 16.80 13.60
N GLY A 151 5.89 16.80 13.97
CA GLY A 151 5.08 15.60 13.99
C GLY A 151 4.83 15.03 12.58
N LEU A 152 4.68 15.92 11.56
CA LEU A 152 4.60 15.50 10.18
C LEU A 152 5.89 14.80 9.73
N LEU A 153 7.05 15.38 10.02
CA LEU A 153 8.35 14.78 9.74
C LEU A 153 8.48 13.43 10.46
N LEU A 154 8.11 13.36 11.72
CA LEU A 154 8.14 12.12 12.50
C LEU A 154 7.19 11.05 11.94
N SER A 155 6.05 11.43 11.36
CA SER A 155 5.12 10.48 10.75
C SER A 155 5.66 9.83 9.47
N PHE A 156 6.63 10.45 8.80
CA PHE A 156 7.34 9.88 7.65
C PHE A 156 8.57 9.04 8.03
N ILE A 157 8.99 9.06 9.30
CA ILE A 157 10.10 8.20 9.72
C ILE A 157 9.60 6.75 9.74
N GLU A 158 10.12 5.94 8.83
CA GLU A 158 9.87 4.51 8.85
C GLU A 158 10.65 3.86 10.00
N PHE A 159 9.95 3.48 11.07
CA PHE A 159 10.50 2.71 12.19
C PHE A 159 10.60 1.20 11.90
N ALA A 160 10.38 0.78 10.65
CA ALA A 160 10.59 -0.61 10.29
C ALA A 160 12.08 -0.98 10.56
N PRO A 161 12.36 -2.07 11.28
CA PRO A 161 13.72 -2.52 11.47
C PRO A 161 14.39 -2.72 10.10
N PRO A 162 15.71 -2.47 9.97
CA PRO A 162 16.43 -2.58 8.70
C PRO A 162 16.15 -3.89 7.97
N GLU A 163 16.04 -4.99 8.69
CA GLU A 163 15.66 -6.29 8.13
C GLU A 163 14.27 -6.30 7.48
N ALA A 164 13.26 -5.66 8.08
CA ALA A 164 11.92 -5.61 7.50
C ALA A 164 11.89 -4.79 6.21
N ARG A 165 12.69 -3.73 6.10
CA ARG A 165 12.87 -2.95 4.86
C ARG A 165 13.55 -3.77 3.77
N ILE A 166 14.61 -4.48 4.12
CA ILE A 166 15.32 -5.39 3.20
C ILE A 166 14.38 -6.48 2.69
N ILE A 167 13.59 -7.09 3.58
CA ILE A 167 12.59 -8.11 3.21
C ILE A 167 11.53 -7.51 2.29
N ALA A 168 10.97 -6.34 2.60
CA ALA A 168 9.97 -5.68 1.77
C ALA A 168 10.52 -5.33 0.38
N ALA A 169 11.75 -4.80 0.30
CA ALA A 169 12.41 -4.52 -0.96
C ALA A 169 12.67 -5.79 -1.78
N ASN A 170 13.15 -6.86 -1.14
CA ASN A 170 13.44 -8.13 -1.80
C ASN A 170 12.15 -8.83 -2.27
N THR A 171 11.07 -8.82 -1.48
CA THR A 171 9.77 -9.39 -1.90
C THR A 171 9.17 -8.63 -3.08
N SER A 172 9.24 -7.31 -3.09
CA SER A 172 8.79 -6.49 -4.22
C SER A 172 9.63 -6.75 -5.48
N ALA A 173 10.94 -6.87 -5.33
CA ALA A 173 11.82 -7.22 -6.44
C ALA A 173 11.52 -8.63 -6.98
N MET A 174 11.31 -9.62 -6.11
CA MET A 174 10.91 -10.97 -6.51
C MET A 174 9.54 -10.98 -7.21
N ALA A 175 8.55 -10.26 -6.70
CA ALA A 175 7.24 -10.19 -7.35
C ALA A 175 7.34 -9.66 -8.79
N ARG A 176 8.12 -8.60 -9.02
CA ARG A 176 8.37 -8.07 -10.37
C ARG A 176 9.06 -9.10 -11.29
N ARG A 177 10.04 -9.83 -10.76
CA ARG A 177 10.76 -10.87 -11.51
C ARG A 177 9.84 -12.05 -11.84
N GLY A 178 9.02 -12.47 -10.88
CA GLY A 178 8.01 -13.50 -11.12
C GLY A 178 7.02 -13.10 -12.21
N LEU A 179 6.59 -11.83 -12.26
CA LEU A 179 5.77 -11.31 -13.36
C LEU A 179 6.50 -11.35 -14.70
N ASN A 180 7.78 -11.02 -14.74
CA ASN A 180 8.57 -11.12 -15.97
C ASN A 180 8.68 -12.58 -16.45
N LEU A 181 8.90 -13.53 -15.53
CA LEU A 181 8.89 -14.97 -15.85
C LEU A 181 7.50 -15.43 -16.34
N PHE A 182 6.43 -14.90 -15.75
CA PHE A 182 5.07 -15.18 -16.20
C PHE A 182 4.83 -14.68 -17.63
N CYS A 183 5.31 -13.51 -18.01
CA CYS A 183 5.24 -13.03 -19.39
C CYS A 183 5.96 -14.01 -20.35
N VAL A 184 7.17 -14.45 -19.99
CA VAL A 184 7.93 -15.43 -20.80
C VAL A 184 7.21 -16.78 -20.89
N LEU A 185 6.60 -17.24 -19.78
CA LEU A 185 5.78 -18.45 -19.78
C LEU A 185 4.56 -18.31 -20.70
N THR A 186 3.92 -17.15 -20.71
CA THR A 186 2.79 -16.87 -21.61
C THR A 186 3.23 -16.86 -23.08
N GLU A 187 4.38 -16.27 -23.39
CA GLU A 187 4.97 -16.34 -24.74
C GLU A 187 5.25 -17.79 -25.17
N ASN A 188 5.77 -18.62 -24.25
CA ASN A 188 5.97 -20.04 -24.49
C ASN A 188 4.67 -20.80 -24.77
N GLU A 189 3.61 -20.50 -24.04
CA GLU A 189 2.29 -21.11 -24.26
C GLU A 189 1.67 -20.68 -25.60
N ILE A 190 1.80 -19.40 -25.97
CA ILE A 190 1.37 -18.90 -27.29
C ILE A 190 2.15 -19.61 -28.40
N ALA A 191 3.46 -19.78 -28.26
CA ALA A 191 4.28 -20.50 -29.24
C ALA A 191 3.84 -21.96 -29.37
N ARG A 192 3.55 -22.64 -28.26
CA ARG A 192 2.99 -24.00 -28.25
C ARG A 192 1.68 -24.08 -29.03
N GLN A 193 0.76 -23.16 -28.79
CA GLN A 193 -0.56 -23.13 -29.45
C GLN A 193 -0.48 -22.82 -30.95
N SER A 194 0.49 -21.99 -31.34
CA SER A 194 0.71 -21.60 -32.75
C SER A 194 1.61 -22.57 -33.53
N GLY A 195 2.09 -23.64 -32.89
CA GLY A 195 2.98 -24.62 -33.54
C GLY A 195 4.42 -24.10 -33.73
N GLY A 196 4.78 -23.03 -33.05
CA GLY A 196 6.15 -22.47 -33.02
C GLY A 196 7.09 -23.24 -32.08
N PRO A 197 8.36 -22.89 -32.03
CA PRO A 197 9.30 -23.48 -31.10
C PRO A 197 8.95 -23.10 -29.67
N TRP A 198 8.77 -24.10 -28.80
CA TRP A 198 8.41 -23.91 -27.39
C TRP A 198 9.23 -24.86 -26.50
N VAL A 199 9.37 -24.48 -25.22
CA VAL A 199 10.02 -25.28 -24.19
C VAL A 199 8.97 -26.17 -23.53
N ASP A 200 9.10 -27.48 -23.67
CA ASP A 200 8.22 -28.45 -23.05
C ASP A 200 8.63 -28.69 -21.58
N PRO A 201 7.81 -28.29 -20.60
CA PRO A 201 8.12 -28.51 -19.20
C PRO A 201 8.17 -29.99 -18.81
N THR A 202 7.51 -30.88 -19.57
CA THR A 202 7.51 -32.33 -19.27
C THR A 202 8.87 -32.97 -19.49
N THR A 203 9.71 -32.38 -20.37
CA THR A 203 11.06 -32.82 -20.69
C THR A 203 12.12 -32.31 -19.70
N CYS A 204 11.73 -31.43 -18.77
CA CYS A 204 12.65 -30.88 -17.78
C CYS A 204 12.62 -31.71 -16.49
N SER A 205 13.80 -31.85 -15.86
CA SER A 205 13.97 -32.57 -14.59
C SER A 205 13.46 -31.74 -13.39
N ASP A 206 13.65 -30.44 -13.45
CA ASP A 206 13.35 -29.51 -12.37
C ASP A 206 13.02 -28.11 -12.90
N SER A 207 12.67 -27.19 -12.00
CA SER A 207 12.34 -25.81 -12.34
C SER A 207 13.54 -25.00 -12.81
N VAL A 208 14.75 -25.36 -12.37
CA VAL A 208 15.98 -24.65 -12.76
C VAL A 208 16.22 -24.84 -14.23
N GLU A 209 16.22 -26.10 -14.70
CA GLU A 209 16.38 -26.46 -16.11
C GLU A 209 15.28 -25.81 -16.97
N PHE A 210 14.03 -25.86 -16.52
CA PHE A 210 12.92 -25.31 -17.27
C PHE A 210 13.05 -23.80 -17.46
N ILE A 211 13.30 -23.06 -16.36
CA ILE A 211 13.41 -21.60 -16.42
C ILE A 211 14.65 -21.17 -17.21
N GLU A 212 15.78 -21.89 -17.08
CA GLU A 212 16.99 -21.60 -17.86
C GLU A 212 16.73 -21.77 -19.37
N LYS A 213 16.05 -22.85 -19.79
CA LYS A 213 15.65 -23.03 -21.18
C LYS A 213 14.68 -21.96 -21.67
N LEU A 214 13.68 -21.61 -20.87
CA LEU A 214 12.74 -20.52 -21.18
C LEU A 214 13.45 -19.19 -21.41
N LEU A 215 14.32 -18.80 -20.47
CA LEU A 215 15.05 -17.56 -20.59
C LEU A 215 16.07 -17.57 -21.74
N ALA A 216 16.72 -18.68 -22.00
CA ALA A 216 17.61 -18.82 -23.15
C ALA A 216 16.87 -18.63 -24.48
N GLN A 217 15.62 -19.10 -24.58
CA GLN A 217 14.83 -18.99 -25.80
C GLN A 217 14.20 -17.61 -26.01
N TYR A 218 13.65 -17.00 -24.94
CA TYR A 218 12.87 -15.76 -25.06
C TYR A 218 13.60 -14.51 -24.58
N LYS A 219 14.71 -14.66 -23.86
CA LYS A 219 15.54 -13.56 -23.33
C LYS A 219 17.03 -13.89 -23.49
N PRO A 220 17.53 -14.11 -24.72
CA PRO A 220 18.91 -14.56 -24.95
C PRO A 220 19.98 -13.57 -24.48
N ASP A 221 19.63 -12.28 -24.35
CA ASP A 221 20.56 -11.21 -23.93
C ASP A 221 20.75 -11.13 -22.41
N GLU A 222 19.99 -11.92 -21.63
CA GLU A 222 20.12 -11.90 -20.17
C GLU A 222 21.44 -12.55 -19.71
N LYS A 223 22.05 -11.95 -18.67
CA LYS A 223 23.33 -12.46 -18.14
C LYS A 223 23.15 -13.85 -17.53
N THR A 224 23.96 -14.80 -17.94
CA THR A 224 23.93 -16.21 -17.50
C THR A 224 23.92 -16.35 -15.96
N GLU A 225 24.72 -15.53 -15.25
CA GLU A 225 24.74 -15.56 -13.79
C GLU A 225 23.39 -15.15 -13.18
N TRP A 226 22.73 -14.17 -13.76
CA TRP A 226 21.41 -13.73 -13.33
C TRP A 226 20.35 -14.82 -13.58
N VAL A 227 20.37 -15.44 -14.78
CA VAL A 227 19.48 -16.55 -15.16
C VAL A 227 19.60 -17.70 -14.16
N ARG A 228 20.82 -18.16 -13.89
CA ARG A 228 21.09 -19.24 -12.93
C ARG A 228 20.61 -18.89 -11.51
N LYS A 229 20.74 -17.64 -11.10
CA LYS A 229 20.32 -17.18 -9.78
C LYS A 229 18.83 -17.08 -9.66
N GLU A 230 18.16 -16.66 -10.73
CA GLU A 230 16.71 -16.49 -10.74
C GLU A 230 15.98 -17.83 -10.87
N SER A 231 16.49 -18.75 -11.70
CA SER A 231 15.90 -20.07 -11.91
C SER A 231 15.74 -20.89 -10.62
N ARG A 232 16.70 -20.75 -9.70
CA ARG A 232 16.70 -21.47 -8.40
C ARG A 232 15.70 -20.93 -7.37
N ARG A 233 15.03 -19.82 -7.66
CA ARG A 233 14.14 -19.15 -6.70
C ARG A 233 12.68 -19.54 -6.82
N TRP A 234 12.34 -20.31 -7.85
CA TRP A 234 10.95 -20.56 -8.18
C TRP A 234 10.63 -22.03 -8.34
N SER A 235 9.45 -22.39 -7.84
CA SER A 235 8.74 -23.60 -8.26
C SER A 235 7.67 -23.19 -9.29
N VAL A 236 7.48 -24.00 -10.33
CA VAL A 236 6.60 -23.71 -11.46
C VAL A 236 5.52 -24.79 -11.55
N ALA A 237 4.25 -24.39 -11.57
CA ALA A 237 3.14 -25.31 -11.79
C ALA A 237 3.02 -25.62 -13.29
N VAL A 238 2.81 -26.89 -13.60
CA VAL A 238 2.67 -27.42 -14.94
C VAL A 238 1.30 -28.07 -15.10
N ASN A 239 0.70 -27.95 -16.27
CA ASN A 239 -0.63 -28.48 -16.62
C ASN A 239 -1.75 -27.96 -15.71
N VAL A 240 -1.70 -26.67 -15.36
CA VAL A 240 -2.76 -26.04 -14.58
C VAL A 240 -4.02 -25.88 -15.43
N PRO A 241 -5.18 -26.43 -15.03
CA PRO A 241 -6.42 -26.33 -15.77
C PRO A 241 -6.80 -24.88 -16.10
N GLU A 242 -7.47 -24.64 -17.24
CA GLU A 242 -7.90 -23.28 -17.60
C GLU A 242 -8.89 -22.70 -16.60
N SER A 243 -9.72 -23.52 -16.00
CA SER A 243 -10.68 -23.15 -14.96
C SER A 243 -10.02 -22.62 -13.68
N ALA A 244 -8.77 -23.02 -13.40
CA ALA A 244 -8.03 -22.61 -12.21
C ALA A 244 -7.26 -21.28 -12.43
N THR A 245 -7.97 -20.22 -12.84
CA THR A 245 -7.37 -18.91 -13.21
C THR A 245 -6.56 -18.24 -12.11
N ASN A 246 -6.97 -18.43 -10.86
CA ASN A 246 -6.29 -17.85 -9.68
C ASN A 246 -5.26 -18.79 -9.04
N PHE A 247 -4.99 -19.94 -9.66
CA PHE A 247 -4.01 -20.88 -9.13
C PHE A 247 -2.58 -20.36 -9.32
N PRO A 248 -1.69 -20.54 -8.31
CA PRO A 248 -0.29 -20.15 -8.42
C PRO A 248 0.44 -20.91 -9.53
N VAL A 249 0.99 -20.18 -10.49
CA VAL A 249 1.85 -20.77 -11.54
C VAL A 249 3.33 -20.64 -11.20
N PHE A 250 3.72 -19.58 -10.49
CA PHE A 250 5.04 -19.46 -9.89
C PHE A 250 4.91 -19.26 -8.38
N VAL A 251 5.67 -20.02 -7.62
CA VAL A 251 5.75 -19.91 -6.16
C VAL A 251 7.23 -19.84 -5.77
N SER A 252 7.57 -18.93 -4.87
CA SER A 252 8.95 -18.84 -4.39
C SER A 252 9.41 -20.16 -3.72
N ALA A 253 10.65 -20.56 -3.94
CA ALA A 253 11.22 -21.86 -3.52
C ALA A 253 11.41 -22.02 -1.99
N ASN A 254 10.70 -21.24 -1.18
CA ASN A 254 10.62 -21.36 0.28
C ASN A 254 9.27 -21.93 0.76
N ILE A 255 8.46 -22.46 -0.15
CA ILE A 255 7.30 -23.28 0.17
C ILE A 255 7.36 -24.58 -0.64
N ASP A 256 7.03 -25.70 0.01
CA ASP A 256 6.95 -26.98 -0.64
C ASP A 256 5.55 -27.20 -1.23
N PRO A 257 5.40 -27.27 -2.57
CA PRO A 257 4.12 -27.48 -3.20
C PRO A 257 3.46 -28.84 -2.87
N SER A 258 4.16 -29.80 -2.30
CA SER A 258 3.56 -31.05 -1.80
C SER A 258 2.53 -30.83 -0.68
N GLN A 259 2.55 -29.65 -0.05
CA GLN A 259 1.57 -29.25 0.96
C GLN A 259 0.27 -28.72 0.35
N PHE A 260 0.23 -28.47 -0.97
CA PHE A 260 -0.96 -27.95 -1.65
C PHE A 260 -1.99 -29.06 -1.83
N PRO A 261 -3.26 -28.81 -1.50
CA PRO A 261 -4.33 -29.76 -1.82
C PRO A 261 -4.60 -29.78 -3.33
N ARG A 262 -5.02 -30.93 -3.87
CA ARG A 262 -5.44 -31.02 -5.29
C ARG A 262 -6.73 -30.28 -5.57
N ALA A 263 -7.61 -30.22 -4.59
CA ALA A 263 -8.85 -29.45 -4.68
C ALA A 263 -9.07 -28.67 -3.39
N TRP A 264 -9.66 -27.51 -3.50
CA TRP A 264 -10.04 -26.68 -2.37
C TRP A 264 -11.31 -25.88 -2.69
N ASP A 265 -12.26 -25.91 -1.77
CA ASP A 265 -13.58 -25.29 -1.89
C ASP A 265 -13.62 -23.80 -1.51
N GLY A 266 -12.49 -23.24 -1.04
CA GLY A 266 -12.39 -21.86 -0.59
C GLY A 266 -12.73 -21.66 0.89
N VAL A 267 -13.25 -22.66 1.59
CA VAL A 267 -13.73 -22.57 2.97
C VAL A 267 -13.03 -23.58 3.90
N THR A 268 -13.02 -24.85 3.49
CA THR A 268 -12.45 -25.93 4.31
C THR A 268 -10.95 -25.67 4.56
N ASP A 269 -10.53 -25.75 5.80
CA ASP A 269 -9.15 -25.52 6.23
C ASP A 269 -8.54 -24.16 5.79
N ALA A 270 -9.38 -23.13 5.55
CA ALA A 270 -8.96 -21.83 5.03
C ALA A 270 -7.78 -21.23 5.82
N ASP A 271 -7.73 -21.43 7.12
CA ASP A 271 -6.69 -20.94 8.01
C ASP A 271 -5.51 -21.90 8.22
N ARG A 272 -5.51 -23.07 7.54
CA ARG A 272 -4.38 -24.00 7.56
C ARG A 272 -3.11 -23.29 7.05
N LYS A 273 -2.09 -23.26 7.89
CA LYS A 273 -0.80 -22.62 7.57
C LYS A 273 0.10 -23.58 6.80
N PHE A 274 0.86 -23.01 5.90
CA PHE A 274 1.96 -23.71 5.25
C PHE A 274 3.25 -23.63 6.07
N GLU A 275 3.99 -24.70 6.10
CA GLU A 275 5.35 -24.69 6.62
C GLU A 275 6.28 -24.08 5.55
N LEU A 276 7.00 -23.03 5.94
CA LEU A 276 7.98 -22.40 5.04
C LEU A 276 9.34 -23.08 5.20
N VAL A 277 9.79 -23.63 4.10
CA VAL A 277 11.08 -24.33 3.97
C VAL A 277 11.85 -23.74 2.80
N GLN A 278 13.15 -23.94 2.76
CA GLN A 278 13.92 -23.69 1.55
C GLN A 278 14.15 -25.02 0.85
N LEU A 279 13.66 -25.13 -0.39
CA LEU A 279 13.81 -26.36 -1.15
C LEU A 279 15.29 -26.63 -1.47
N PRO A 280 15.73 -27.89 -1.45
CA PRO A 280 17.10 -28.25 -1.84
C PRO A 280 17.43 -27.74 -3.25
N GLY A 281 18.61 -27.19 -3.42
CA GLY A 281 19.07 -26.64 -4.70
C GLY A 281 18.61 -25.21 -5.01
N ALA A 282 17.69 -24.65 -4.23
CA ALA A 282 17.33 -23.25 -4.34
C ALA A 282 18.44 -22.34 -3.82
N ASP A 283 18.69 -21.22 -4.52
CA ASP A 283 19.54 -20.16 -4.00
C ASP A 283 18.95 -19.58 -2.72
N GLU A 284 19.82 -19.06 -1.85
CA GLU A 284 19.36 -18.37 -0.66
C GLU A 284 18.43 -17.22 -1.02
N LEU A 285 17.18 -17.35 -0.58
CA LEU A 285 16.18 -16.30 -0.76
C LEU A 285 16.43 -15.22 0.27
N ARG A 286 16.70 -14.00 -0.17
CA ARG A 286 16.87 -12.84 0.75
C ARG A 286 15.62 -12.50 1.57
N ILE A 287 14.51 -13.18 1.32
CA ILE A 287 13.26 -13.12 2.10
C ILE A 287 13.20 -14.24 3.16
N GLY A 288 14.02 -15.28 3.04
CA GLY A 288 14.11 -16.41 3.95
C GLY A 288 12.74 -17.06 4.21
N LYS A 289 12.46 -17.43 5.47
CA LYS A 289 11.17 -17.98 5.92
C LYS A 289 10.17 -16.90 6.35
N LYS A 290 10.33 -15.62 5.94
CA LYS A 290 9.51 -14.51 6.42
C LYS A 290 8.36 -14.14 5.48
N ALA A 291 8.46 -14.50 4.20
CA ALA A 291 7.43 -14.25 3.20
C ALA A 291 7.47 -15.27 2.06
N VAL A 292 6.36 -15.40 1.34
CA VAL A 292 6.23 -16.17 0.09
C VAL A 292 5.80 -15.21 -1.00
N VAL A 293 6.38 -15.33 -2.18
CA VAL A 293 5.96 -14.62 -3.38
C VAL A 293 5.26 -15.61 -4.31
N ILE A 294 4.11 -15.19 -4.81
CA ILE A 294 3.23 -16.02 -5.65
C ILE A 294 2.87 -15.22 -6.88
N VAL A 295 2.94 -15.85 -8.05
CA VAL A 295 2.37 -15.32 -9.29
C VAL A 295 1.30 -16.28 -9.76
N ARG A 296 0.10 -15.75 -10.00
CA ARG A 296 -1.08 -16.54 -10.39
C ARG A 296 -1.25 -16.59 -11.89
N LYS A 297 -2.06 -17.52 -12.34
CA LYS A 297 -2.38 -17.73 -13.77
C LYS A 297 -3.09 -16.52 -14.39
N ASP A 298 -3.79 -15.72 -13.62
CA ASP A 298 -4.38 -14.42 -14.04
C ASP A 298 -3.37 -13.28 -14.21
N GLY A 299 -2.08 -13.54 -13.98
CA GLY A 299 -1.01 -12.54 -14.02
C GLY A 299 -0.90 -11.67 -12.77
N ALA A 300 -1.64 -11.97 -11.70
CA ALA A 300 -1.51 -11.24 -10.44
C ALA A 300 -0.33 -11.77 -9.62
N ALA A 301 0.52 -10.86 -9.13
CA ALA A 301 1.57 -11.20 -8.16
C ALA A 301 1.16 -10.76 -6.75
N SER A 302 1.39 -11.60 -5.77
CA SER A 302 1.12 -11.32 -4.36
C SER A 302 2.25 -11.78 -3.46
N VAL A 303 2.35 -11.13 -2.30
CA VAL A 303 3.30 -11.45 -1.24
C VAL A 303 2.53 -11.84 0.00
N CYS A 304 2.73 -13.09 0.45
CA CYS A 304 2.17 -13.58 1.70
C CYS A 304 3.24 -13.53 2.79
N LYS A 305 3.00 -12.77 3.88
CA LYS A 305 3.88 -12.82 5.06
C LYS A 305 3.73 -14.18 5.76
N ALA A 306 4.82 -14.75 6.28
CA ALA A 306 4.84 -16.07 6.90
C ALA A 306 3.72 -16.31 7.92
N LYS A 307 3.46 -15.31 8.78
CA LYS A 307 2.40 -15.40 9.81
C LYS A 307 0.98 -15.55 9.24
N TYR A 308 0.77 -15.17 7.97
CA TYR A 308 -0.49 -15.20 7.25
C TYR A 308 -0.48 -16.16 6.06
N CYS A 309 0.56 -17.00 5.94
CA CYS A 309 0.68 -17.95 4.83
C CYS A 309 -0.27 -19.13 5.04
N THR A 310 -1.54 -18.93 4.76
CA THR A 310 -2.61 -19.92 4.88
C THR A 310 -3.18 -20.28 3.50
N LEU A 311 -3.95 -21.37 3.40
CA LEU A 311 -4.64 -21.78 2.17
C LEU A 311 -5.36 -20.60 1.52
N LYS A 312 -6.18 -19.89 2.28
CA LYS A 312 -6.95 -18.73 1.82
C LYS A 312 -6.09 -17.61 1.23
N HIS A 313 -4.90 -17.37 1.80
CA HIS A 313 -4.02 -16.30 1.31
C HIS A 313 -3.22 -16.72 0.08
N VAL A 314 -2.88 -18.00 -0.02
CA VAL A 314 -2.10 -18.52 -1.16
C VAL A 314 -3.01 -18.71 -2.38
N PHE A 315 -4.15 -19.35 -2.21
CA PHE A 315 -5.01 -19.72 -3.34
C PHE A 315 -6.10 -18.70 -3.66
N ASN A 316 -6.62 -17.99 -2.68
CA ASN A 316 -7.60 -16.90 -2.85
C ASN A 316 -9.00 -17.32 -3.35
N CYS A 317 -9.13 -18.36 -4.16
CA CYS A 317 -10.40 -18.86 -4.72
C CYS A 317 -10.41 -20.39 -4.72
N PRO A 318 -11.60 -21.02 -4.74
CA PRO A 318 -11.76 -22.45 -4.97
C PRO A 318 -11.09 -22.90 -6.26
N TYR A 319 -10.56 -24.11 -6.26
CA TYR A 319 -9.95 -24.72 -7.44
C TYR A 319 -9.99 -26.24 -7.36
N GLU A 320 -9.85 -26.86 -8.52
CA GLU A 320 -9.64 -28.29 -8.68
C GLU A 320 -8.56 -28.50 -9.75
N LEU A 321 -7.57 -29.35 -9.46
CA LEU A 321 -6.45 -29.65 -10.34
C LEU A 321 -6.68 -30.97 -11.05
N GLY A 322 -6.23 -31.05 -12.29
CA GLY A 322 -6.15 -32.30 -13.02
C GLY A 322 -5.15 -33.29 -12.41
N GLU A 323 -5.30 -34.57 -12.69
CA GLU A 323 -4.38 -35.62 -12.22
C GLU A 323 -2.95 -35.41 -12.71
N ASP A 324 -2.79 -34.80 -13.89
CA ASP A 324 -1.52 -34.46 -14.54
C ASP A 324 -0.89 -33.18 -14.09
N THR A 325 -1.53 -32.40 -13.17
CA THR A 325 -0.98 -31.18 -12.60
C THR A 325 0.10 -31.51 -11.59
N TYR A 326 1.27 -30.94 -11.77
CA TYR A 326 2.42 -31.06 -10.86
C TYR A 326 3.22 -29.75 -10.78
N PHE A 327 4.17 -29.70 -9.86
CA PHE A 327 5.14 -28.61 -9.79
C PHE A 327 6.54 -29.13 -10.19
N LEU A 328 7.22 -28.34 -11.02
CA LEU A 328 8.66 -28.38 -11.13
C LEU A 328 9.21 -27.51 -9.99
N THR A 329 10.00 -28.09 -9.11
CA THR A 329 10.71 -27.39 -8.03
C THR A 329 12.22 -27.42 -8.29
N PRO A 330 13.04 -26.62 -7.60
CA PRO A 330 14.50 -26.76 -7.71
C PRO A 330 15.03 -28.12 -7.29
N ALA A 331 14.21 -28.95 -6.63
CA ALA A 331 14.57 -30.31 -6.19
C ALA A 331 13.96 -31.41 -7.07
N GLY A 332 13.23 -31.05 -8.13
CA GLY A 332 12.56 -32.00 -9.03
C GLY A 332 11.04 -31.88 -9.07
N LYS A 333 10.38 -32.88 -9.61
CA LYS A 333 8.92 -32.92 -9.77
C LYS A 333 8.22 -33.25 -8.45
N VAL A 334 7.19 -32.48 -8.13
CA VAL A 334 6.39 -32.64 -6.91
C VAL A 334 4.90 -32.56 -7.27
N TRP A 335 4.09 -33.48 -6.74
CA TRP A 335 2.65 -33.49 -6.92
C TRP A 335 1.92 -32.91 -5.71
N PRO A 336 0.91 -32.05 -5.90
CA PRO A 336 -0.03 -31.67 -4.86
C PRO A 336 -0.71 -32.89 -4.24
N LYS A 337 -1.10 -32.79 -2.96
CA LYS A 337 -1.75 -33.89 -2.21
C LYS A 337 -3.25 -33.98 -2.47
#